data_ce81eba10d529a45d38280a12c78bf07
#
_entry.id   ce81eba10d529a45d38280a12c78bf07
#
_cell.length_a   1.000
_cell.length_b   1.000
_cell.length_c   1.000
_cell.angle_alpha   90.00
_cell.angle_beta   90.00
_cell.angle_gamma   90.00
#
_symmetry.space_group_name_H-M   'P 1'
#
loop_
_entity.id
_entity.type
_entity.pdbx_description
1 polymer ?
#
loop_
_entity_poly.entity_id
_entity_poly.type
_entity_poly.pdbx_seq_one_letter_code
_entity_poly.pdbx_strand_id
1 'polypeptide(L)'
;MSFFEAARWAPSAYNSQPWRFLFALRGTPDFERYLNLLVEFNQGWAKHAAALVVIVSKTTFAAPGTTEEKPMPTHAFDTGSAWGHLALQAHLSGWHTHGMSGLDFER
;
A
#
# COMPACT_ATOMS: atom_id res chain seq x y z
N MET A 1 8.73 -8.25 -13.77
CA MET A 1 8.84 -7.33 -12.62
C MET A 1 7.67 -7.57 -11.68
N SER A 2 7.95 -7.74 -10.39
CA SER A 2 6.88 -7.88 -9.41
C SER A 2 6.15 -6.56 -9.19
N PHE A 3 4.95 -6.63 -8.60
CA PHE A 3 4.17 -5.42 -8.33
C PHE A 3 4.89 -4.50 -7.34
N PHE A 4 5.49 -5.08 -6.31
CA PHE A 4 6.20 -4.30 -5.30
C PHE A 4 7.50 -3.71 -5.84
N GLU A 5 8.17 -4.41 -6.72
CA GLU A 5 9.35 -3.85 -7.37
C GLU A 5 8.99 -2.65 -8.25
N ALA A 6 7.89 -2.73 -8.99
CA ALA A 6 7.40 -1.59 -9.77
C ALA A 6 7.13 -0.39 -8.88
N ALA A 7 6.49 -0.61 -7.73
CA ALA A 7 6.23 0.44 -6.75
C ALA A 7 7.53 1.08 -6.25
N ARG A 8 8.57 0.29 -6.03
CA ARG A 8 9.86 0.74 -5.54
C ARG A 8 10.53 1.78 -6.45
N TRP A 9 10.23 1.75 -7.75
CA TRP A 9 10.82 2.68 -8.70
C TRP A 9 10.08 4.01 -8.81
N ALA A 10 9.03 4.22 -8.02
CA ALA A 10 8.35 5.49 -7.99
C ALA A 10 9.27 6.60 -7.44
N PRO A 11 9.15 7.83 -7.94
CA PRO A 11 9.88 8.95 -7.37
C PRO A 11 9.35 9.33 -6.00
N SER A 12 10.21 9.89 -5.16
CA SER A 12 9.80 10.45 -3.87
C SER A 12 10.72 11.60 -3.48
N ALA A 13 10.20 12.54 -2.69
CA ALA A 13 10.99 13.68 -2.22
C ALA A 13 12.17 13.16 -1.39
N TYR A 14 13.36 13.66 -1.68
CA TYR A 14 14.62 13.24 -1.04
C TYR A 14 14.86 11.74 -1.10
N ASN A 15 14.20 11.03 -2.03
CA ASN A 15 14.23 9.57 -2.13
C ASN A 15 13.86 8.92 -0.79
N SER A 16 12.90 9.51 -0.09
CA SER A 16 12.50 9.05 1.25
C SER A 16 11.77 7.71 1.23
N GLN A 17 11.17 7.38 0.09
CA GLN A 17 10.47 6.09 -0.12
C GLN A 17 9.51 5.79 1.05
N PRO A 18 8.49 6.64 1.26
CA PRO A 18 7.65 6.56 2.46
C PRO A 18 6.64 5.41 2.45
N TRP A 19 6.51 4.74 1.33
CA TRP A 19 5.54 3.66 1.18
C TRP A 19 5.96 2.40 1.95
N ARG A 20 4.94 1.73 2.53
CA ARG A 20 5.08 0.41 3.13
C ARG A 20 3.89 -0.41 2.66
N PHE A 21 4.14 -1.65 2.27
CA PHE A 21 3.10 -2.54 1.78
C PHE A 21 3.06 -3.78 2.65
N LEU A 22 1.88 -4.05 3.21
CA LEU A 22 1.60 -5.29 3.92
C LEU A 22 0.64 -6.07 3.04
N PHE A 23 0.86 -7.36 2.86
CA PHE A 23 -0.02 -8.14 2.01
C PHE A 23 -0.40 -9.47 2.64
N ALA A 24 -1.55 -9.98 2.24
CA ALA A 24 -2.03 -11.29 2.65
C ALA A 24 -2.69 -11.98 1.46
N LEU A 25 -2.37 -13.23 1.26
CA LEU A 25 -2.96 -14.06 0.20
C LEU A 25 -4.25 -14.71 0.71
N ARG A 26 -5.23 -14.83 -0.18
CA ARG A 26 -6.49 -15.50 0.13
C ARG A 26 -6.20 -16.94 0.60
N GLY A 27 -6.93 -17.37 1.64
CA GLY A 27 -6.72 -18.68 2.22
C GLY A 27 -5.75 -18.70 3.39
N THR A 28 -5.24 -17.55 3.80
CA THR A 28 -4.35 -17.41 4.95
C THR A 28 -5.08 -16.72 6.11
N PRO A 29 -4.64 -16.93 7.37
CA PRO A 29 -5.24 -16.24 8.51
C PRO A 29 -5.12 -14.71 8.41
N ASP A 30 -4.04 -14.19 7.86
CA ASP A 30 -3.84 -12.76 7.70
C ASP A 30 -4.84 -12.15 6.72
N PHE A 31 -5.25 -12.90 5.70
CA PHE A 31 -6.27 -12.41 4.76
C PHE A 31 -7.57 -12.05 5.49
N GLU A 32 -8.00 -12.91 6.41
CA GLU A 32 -9.20 -12.65 7.21
C GLU A 32 -9.04 -11.42 8.09
N ARG A 33 -7.85 -11.24 8.68
CA ARG A 33 -7.57 -10.05 9.49
C ARG A 33 -7.65 -8.78 8.65
N TYR A 34 -7.08 -8.80 7.45
CA TYR A 34 -7.09 -7.65 6.55
C TYR A 34 -8.51 -7.37 6.05
N LEU A 35 -9.27 -8.42 5.74
CA LEU A 35 -10.65 -8.28 5.32
C LEU A 35 -11.49 -7.57 6.39
N ASN A 36 -11.25 -7.91 7.67
CA ASN A 36 -11.96 -7.29 8.79
C ASN A 36 -11.64 -5.81 8.99
N LEU A 37 -10.57 -5.29 8.39
CA LEU A 37 -10.26 -3.86 8.44
C LEU A 37 -11.17 -3.03 7.54
N LEU A 38 -11.84 -3.68 6.58
CA LEU A 38 -12.72 -3.00 5.64
C LEU A 38 -14.10 -2.79 6.25
N VAL A 39 -14.77 -1.73 5.80
CA VAL A 39 -16.20 -1.59 6.10
C VAL A 39 -16.96 -2.76 5.49
N GLU A 40 -18.08 -3.14 6.11
CA GLU A 40 -18.81 -4.36 5.75
C GLU A 40 -19.20 -4.41 4.27
N PHE A 41 -19.59 -3.30 3.70
CA PHE A 41 -19.94 -3.22 2.28
C PHE A 41 -18.77 -3.69 1.39
N ASN A 42 -17.56 -3.25 1.70
CA ASN A 42 -16.39 -3.62 0.91
C ASN A 42 -15.97 -5.06 1.15
N GLN A 43 -16.20 -5.61 2.35
CA GLN A 43 -15.92 -7.01 2.61
C GLN A 43 -16.68 -7.94 1.68
N GLY A 44 -17.88 -7.55 1.29
CA GLY A 44 -18.77 -8.37 0.46
C GLY A 44 -18.17 -8.75 -0.89
N TRP A 45 -17.36 -7.87 -1.48
CA TRP A 45 -16.71 -8.17 -2.76
C TRP A 45 -15.21 -8.41 -2.61
N ALA A 46 -14.54 -7.76 -1.66
CA ALA A 46 -13.09 -7.90 -1.48
C ALA A 46 -12.70 -9.31 -1.05
N LYS A 47 -13.59 -10.06 -0.43
CA LYS A 47 -13.34 -11.45 -0.01
C LYS A 47 -12.98 -12.37 -1.18
N HIS A 48 -13.30 -12.00 -2.39
CA HIS A 48 -12.99 -12.76 -3.59
C HIS A 48 -11.63 -12.42 -4.21
N ALA A 49 -10.93 -11.42 -3.68
CA ALA A 49 -9.61 -11.05 -4.18
C ALA A 49 -8.59 -12.15 -3.91
N ALA A 50 -7.60 -12.28 -4.79
CA ALA A 50 -6.49 -13.21 -4.60
C ALA A 50 -5.58 -12.76 -3.46
N ALA A 51 -5.45 -11.46 -3.27
CA ALA A 51 -4.64 -10.87 -2.20
C ALA A 51 -5.22 -9.54 -1.77
N LEU A 52 -4.99 -9.19 -0.52
CA LEU A 52 -5.27 -7.86 0.03
C LEU A 52 -3.94 -7.20 0.38
N VAL A 53 -3.82 -5.93 0.02
CA VAL A 53 -2.62 -5.14 0.29
C VAL A 53 -3.01 -3.93 1.12
N VAL A 54 -2.35 -3.75 2.26
CA VAL A 54 -2.50 -2.55 3.09
C VAL A 54 -1.35 -1.62 2.75
N ILE A 55 -1.68 -0.41 2.34
CA ILE A 55 -0.69 0.60 1.97
C ILE A 55 -0.57 1.60 3.11
N VAL A 56 0.64 1.73 3.63
CA VAL A 56 0.94 2.63 4.74
C VAL A 56 1.96 3.65 4.26
N SER A 57 1.76 4.91 4.61
CA SER A 57 2.76 5.94 4.34
C SER A 57 3.43 6.39 5.63
N LYS A 58 4.75 6.34 5.64
CA LYS A 58 5.54 6.80 6.78
C LYS A 58 5.58 8.32 6.76
N THR A 59 5.12 8.95 7.81
CA THR A 59 4.95 10.40 7.88
C THR A 59 6.22 11.17 8.18
N THR A 60 7.29 10.48 8.58
CA THR A 60 8.57 11.09 8.94
C THR A 60 9.72 10.49 8.17
N PHE A 61 10.83 11.22 8.13
CA PHE A 61 12.01 10.81 7.39
C PHE A 61 13.26 11.34 8.10
N ALA A 62 14.28 10.49 8.21
CA ALA A 62 15.61 10.88 8.69
C ALA A 62 16.53 11.03 7.48
N ALA A 63 17.14 12.20 7.32
CA ALA A 63 18.09 12.43 6.24
C ALA A 63 19.30 11.49 6.38
N PRO A 64 19.94 11.08 5.25
CA PRO A 64 21.13 10.21 5.30
C PRO A 64 22.19 10.76 6.25
N GLY A 65 22.73 9.90 7.11
CA GLY A 65 23.74 10.29 8.09
C GLY A 65 23.17 10.87 9.38
N THR A 66 21.85 10.96 9.51
CA THR A 66 21.20 11.46 10.73
C THR A 66 20.23 10.42 11.28
N THR A 67 19.89 10.55 12.57
CA THR A 67 18.88 9.71 13.21
C THR A 67 17.65 10.50 13.61
N GLU A 68 17.65 11.82 13.37
CA GLU A 68 16.52 12.68 13.73
C GLU A 68 15.43 12.58 12.69
N GLU A 69 14.26 12.07 13.10
CA GLU A 69 13.08 12.00 12.25
C GLU A 69 12.40 13.36 12.19
N LYS A 70 12.14 13.82 10.97
CA LYS A 70 11.41 15.07 10.72
C LYS A 70 10.18 14.80 9.89
N PRO A 71 9.13 15.62 9.99
CA PRO A 71 7.94 15.46 9.15
C PRO A 71 8.30 15.45 7.66
N MET A 72 7.69 14.56 6.91
CA MET A 72 7.82 14.49 5.46
C MET A 72 6.45 14.84 4.83
N PRO A 73 6.23 16.11 4.46
CA PRO A 73 4.92 16.57 4.00
C PRO A 73 4.39 15.86 2.75
N THR A 74 5.27 15.32 1.91
CA THR A 74 4.89 14.67 0.66
C THR A 74 4.64 13.17 0.81
N HIS A 75 4.63 12.64 2.03
CA HIS A 75 4.57 11.19 2.26
C HIS A 75 3.38 10.51 1.58
N ALA A 76 2.20 11.10 1.68
CA ALA A 76 0.99 10.51 1.08
C ALA A 76 1.02 10.62 -0.44
N PHE A 77 1.49 11.75 -0.97
CA PHE A 77 1.60 11.95 -2.42
C PHE A 77 2.58 10.93 -3.03
N ASP A 78 3.74 10.78 -2.42
CA ASP A 78 4.77 9.86 -2.91
C ASP A 78 4.32 8.40 -2.80
N THR A 79 3.62 8.06 -1.72
CA THR A 79 3.04 6.72 -1.55
C THR A 79 1.98 6.44 -2.61
N GLY A 80 1.15 7.44 -2.94
CA GLY A 80 0.18 7.32 -4.03
C GLY A 80 0.84 7.08 -5.37
N SER A 81 2.00 7.71 -5.62
CA SER A 81 2.80 7.44 -6.82
C SER A 81 3.25 5.99 -6.89
N ALA A 82 3.72 5.43 -5.77
CA ALA A 82 4.12 4.02 -5.70
C ALA A 82 2.92 3.09 -5.94
N TRP A 83 1.76 3.41 -5.38
CA TRP A 83 0.51 2.68 -5.63
C TRP A 83 0.16 2.69 -7.13
N GLY A 84 0.28 3.84 -7.79
CA GLY A 84 0.03 3.93 -9.24
C GLY A 84 0.94 3.00 -10.04
N HIS A 85 2.23 2.94 -9.70
CA HIS A 85 3.17 2.03 -10.36
C HIS A 85 2.79 0.57 -10.12
N LEU A 86 2.39 0.21 -8.90
CA LEU A 86 1.95 -1.14 -8.56
C LEU A 86 0.72 -1.52 -9.39
N ALA A 87 -0.28 -0.66 -9.43
CA ALA A 87 -1.52 -0.89 -10.16
C ALA A 87 -1.27 -1.04 -11.65
N LEU A 88 -0.41 -0.21 -12.23
CA LEU A 88 -0.07 -0.28 -13.64
C LEU A 88 0.65 -1.59 -13.96
N GLN A 89 1.63 -1.98 -13.16
CA GLN A 89 2.35 -3.24 -13.37
C GLN A 89 1.41 -4.44 -13.24
N ALA A 90 0.49 -4.41 -12.29
CA ALA A 90 -0.50 -5.46 -12.14
C ALA A 90 -1.35 -5.59 -13.41
N HIS A 91 -1.80 -4.47 -13.96
CA HIS A 91 -2.58 -4.46 -15.19
C HIS A 91 -1.77 -5.06 -16.35
N LEU A 92 -0.53 -4.65 -16.51
CA LEU A 92 0.35 -5.16 -17.57
C LEU A 92 0.62 -6.66 -17.42
N SER A 93 0.49 -7.19 -16.22
CA SER A 93 0.67 -8.62 -15.92
C SER A 93 -0.64 -9.41 -15.98
N GLY A 94 -1.75 -8.78 -16.40
CA GLY A 94 -3.04 -9.46 -16.55
C GLY A 94 -3.90 -9.51 -15.31
N TRP A 95 -3.58 -8.71 -14.27
CA TRP A 95 -4.35 -8.65 -13.02
C TRP A 95 -5.17 -7.38 -12.95
N HIS A 96 -6.19 -7.41 -12.12
CA HIS A 96 -7.00 -6.23 -11.80
C HIS A 96 -6.71 -5.77 -10.39
N THR A 97 -6.74 -4.46 -10.17
CA THR A 97 -6.57 -3.87 -8.85
C THR A 97 -7.71 -2.91 -8.57
N HIS A 98 -8.00 -2.72 -7.30
CA HIS A 98 -9.02 -1.78 -6.85
C HIS A 98 -8.57 -1.17 -5.53
N GLY A 99 -8.40 0.15 -5.51
CA GLY A 99 -8.07 0.87 -4.28
C GLY A 99 -9.33 1.10 -3.45
N MET A 100 -9.21 0.99 -2.14
CA MET A 100 -10.30 1.20 -1.21
C MET A 100 -9.87 2.15 -0.11
N SER A 101 -10.74 3.11 0.21
CA SER A 101 -10.58 3.98 1.37
C SER A 101 -11.58 3.64 2.49
N GLY A 102 -12.53 2.74 2.21
CA GLY A 102 -13.54 2.33 3.17
C GLY A 102 -13.01 1.38 4.22
N LEU A 103 -12.20 1.90 5.14
CA LEU A 103 -11.63 1.16 6.25
C LEU A 103 -12.32 1.55 7.55
N ASP A 104 -12.38 0.59 8.49
CA ASP A 104 -12.81 0.87 9.85
C ASP A 104 -11.56 1.15 10.69
N PHE A 105 -11.27 2.41 10.91
CA PHE A 105 -10.07 2.85 11.61
C PHE A 105 -10.09 2.55 13.12
N GLU A 106 -11.23 2.07 13.64
CA GLU A 106 -11.36 1.66 15.04
C GLU A 106 -10.92 0.21 15.30
N ARG A 107 -10.66 -0.54 14.25
CA ARG A 107 -10.27 -1.95 14.37
C ARG A 107 -8.78 -2.18 14.42
#